data_b0a2f5cd1f1c654750ea46768c344d56
#
_entry.id   b0a2f5cd1f1c654750ea46768c344d56
#
_cell.length_a   1.000
_cell.length_b   1.000
_cell.length_c   1.000
_cell.angle_alpha   90.00
_cell.angle_beta   90.00
_cell.angle_gamma   90.00
#
_symmetry.space_group_name_H-M   'P 1'
#
loop_
_entity.id
_entity.type
_entity.pdbx_description
1 polymer ?
#
loop_
_entity_poly.entity_id
_entity_poly.type
_entity_poly.pdbx_seq_one_letter_code
_entity_poly.pdbx_strand_id
1 'polypeptide(L)'
;EELHFSRAAERLGISQPPLSQQIQALERELGTRLLTRTNRRVELTEAGLVFLDEARDILARTERATRLVSRLGRGEAGQLRIGFTTSVPLSPTLPRTLMRYRQRYPDVELRMHELNSQRQVAPLLEGDLDIGIMRPATLPEGLDAFTLIREPLMAVVNEQGPLGGSALPLTLEALAIHPFVYFSPAAGTGLLDQFNALFAKRGLTPRLVQEVGGPNTIISLVAAGMGVSVLPASFQHILIDNVRYRPLSDADAVSEVWLT
;
A
#
# COMPACT_ATOMS: atom_id res chain seq x y z
N GLU A 1 -12.75 -23.74 -39.48
CA GLU A 1 -12.11 -22.53 -39.97
C GLU A 1 -11.43 -22.75 -41.34
N GLU A 2 -10.58 -23.77 -41.48
CA GLU A 2 -9.82 -24.02 -42.73
C GLU A 2 -10.68 -24.62 -43.84
N LEU A 3 -11.82 -25.21 -43.52
CA LEU A 3 -12.70 -25.95 -44.42
C LEU A 3 -11.95 -26.96 -45.26
N HIS A 4 -10.81 -27.47 -44.75
CA HIS A 4 -9.94 -28.45 -45.39
C HIS A 4 -9.15 -29.22 -44.33
N PHE A 5 -9.44 -30.50 -44.19
CA PHE A 5 -8.87 -31.35 -43.12
C PHE A 5 -7.33 -31.45 -43.14
N SER A 6 -6.69 -31.51 -44.29
CA SER A 6 -5.23 -31.59 -44.34
C SER A 6 -4.58 -30.28 -43.90
N ARG A 7 -5.09 -29.09 -44.35
CA ARG A 7 -4.61 -27.78 -43.88
C ARG A 7 -4.87 -27.55 -42.41
N ALA A 8 -6.05 -27.96 -41.93
CA ALA A 8 -6.35 -27.84 -40.50
C ALA A 8 -5.44 -28.74 -39.64
N ALA A 9 -5.13 -29.95 -40.07
CA ALA A 9 -4.20 -30.85 -39.41
C ALA A 9 -2.77 -30.32 -39.38
N GLU A 10 -2.29 -29.79 -40.50
CA GLU A 10 -0.99 -29.11 -40.60
C GLU A 10 -0.90 -27.91 -39.64
N ARG A 11 -1.92 -27.05 -39.60
CA ARG A 11 -1.99 -25.90 -38.68
C ARG A 11 -1.97 -26.34 -37.21
N LEU A 12 -2.55 -27.47 -36.87
CA LEU A 12 -2.59 -28.02 -35.52
C LEU A 12 -1.33 -28.88 -35.18
N GLY A 13 -0.43 -29.10 -36.11
CA GLY A 13 0.78 -29.91 -35.91
C GLY A 13 0.49 -31.40 -35.73
N ILE A 14 -0.62 -31.92 -36.27
CA ILE A 14 -1.05 -33.33 -36.19
C ILE A 14 -1.29 -33.92 -37.58
N SER A 15 -1.42 -35.25 -37.64
CA SER A 15 -1.83 -35.89 -38.88
C SER A 15 -3.35 -35.80 -39.12
N GLN A 16 -3.78 -35.88 -40.37
CA GLN A 16 -5.19 -35.72 -40.74
C GLN A 16 -6.16 -36.78 -40.18
N PRO A 17 -5.77 -38.09 -40.08
CA PRO A 17 -6.67 -39.11 -39.57
C PRO A 17 -7.20 -38.86 -38.14
N PRO A 18 -6.36 -38.57 -37.13
CA PRO A 18 -6.85 -38.26 -35.78
C PRO A 18 -7.75 -37.03 -35.74
N LEU A 19 -7.46 -35.99 -36.51
CA LEU A 19 -8.35 -34.81 -36.60
C LEU A 19 -9.73 -35.21 -37.11
N SER A 20 -9.79 -36.03 -38.17
CA SER A 20 -11.08 -36.49 -38.72
C SER A 20 -11.88 -37.33 -37.71
N GLN A 21 -11.18 -38.16 -36.95
CA GLN A 21 -11.80 -38.99 -35.90
C GLN A 21 -12.35 -38.13 -34.76
N GLN A 22 -11.62 -37.14 -34.31
CA GLN A 22 -12.07 -36.22 -33.26
C GLN A 22 -13.31 -35.43 -33.69
N ILE A 23 -13.33 -34.89 -34.91
CA ILE A 23 -14.53 -34.20 -35.42
C ILE A 23 -15.73 -35.16 -35.50
N GLN A 24 -15.54 -36.39 -35.98
CA GLN A 24 -16.62 -37.40 -36.03
C GLN A 24 -17.10 -37.81 -34.63
N ALA A 25 -16.21 -37.86 -33.64
CA ALA A 25 -16.57 -38.13 -32.24
C ALA A 25 -17.43 -37.01 -31.69
N LEU A 26 -17.01 -35.76 -31.91
CA LEU A 26 -17.76 -34.56 -31.51
C LEU A 26 -19.15 -34.53 -32.18
N GLU A 27 -19.25 -34.76 -33.48
CA GLU A 27 -20.53 -34.82 -34.17
C GLU A 27 -21.46 -35.91 -33.62
N ARG A 28 -20.93 -37.07 -33.20
CA ARG A 28 -21.68 -38.15 -32.55
C ARG A 28 -22.18 -37.74 -31.15
N GLU A 29 -21.33 -37.08 -30.39
CA GLU A 29 -21.68 -36.60 -29.04
C GLU A 29 -22.79 -35.54 -29.10
N LEU A 30 -22.72 -34.62 -30.06
CA LEU A 30 -23.73 -33.60 -30.27
C LEU A 30 -24.99 -34.10 -30.96
N GLY A 31 -24.98 -35.33 -31.50
CA GLY A 31 -26.12 -35.89 -32.22
C GLY A 31 -26.40 -35.20 -33.56
N THR A 32 -25.52 -34.34 -34.03
CA THR A 32 -25.71 -33.59 -35.28
C THR A 32 -24.39 -33.42 -36.03
N ARG A 33 -24.47 -33.21 -37.35
CA ARG A 33 -23.30 -32.94 -38.18
C ARG A 33 -22.97 -31.47 -38.13
N LEU A 34 -21.71 -31.17 -37.92
CA LEU A 34 -21.17 -29.81 -37.97
C LEU A 34 -20.62 -29.48 -39.36
N LEU A 35 -20.21 -30.51 -40.13
CA LEU A 35 -19.61 -30.37 -41.43
C LEU A 35 -20.33 -31.20 -42.45
N THR A 36 -20.65 -30.60 -43.58
CA THR A 36 -21.10 -31.28 -44.81
C THR A 36 -19.82 -31.63 -45.62
N ARG A 37 -19.69 -32.90 -46.00
CA ARG A 37 -18.51 -33.41 -46.74
C ARG A 37 -18.96 -33.95 -48.08
N THR A 38 -18.44 -33.36 -49.13
CA THR A 38 -18.53 -33.92 -50.49
C THR A 38 -17.14 -34.30 -50.97
N ASN A 39 -17.00 -35.08 -52.05
CA ASN A 39 -15.69 -35.45 -52.60
C ASN A 39 -14.81 -34.23 -52.99
N ARG A 40 -15.33 -33.01 -53.04
CA ARG A 40 -14.63 -31.81 -53.47
C ARG A 40 -14.65 -30.66 -52.48
N ARG A 41 -15.53 -30.66 -51.47
CA ARG A 41 -15.71 -29.54 -50.54
C ARG A 41 -16.10 -29.96 -49.14
N VAL A 42 -15.62 -29.22 -48.16
CA VAL A 42 -16.04 -29.27 -46.75
C VAL A 42 -16.68 -27.93 -46.46
N GLU A 43 -17.93 -27.90 -45.98
CA GLU A 43 -18.70 -26.72 -45.65
C GLU A 43 -19.29 -26.89 -44.27
N LEU A 44 -19.52 -25.78 -43.55
CA LEU A 44 -20.23 -25.80 -42.27
C LEU A 44 -21.74 -26.02 -42.50
N THR A 45 -22.33 -26.82 -41.66
CA THR A 45 -23.81 -26.87 -41.51
C THR A 45 -24.29 -25.64 -40.72
N GLU A 46 -25.58 -25.42 -40.64
CA GLU A 46 -26.15 -24.37 -39.76
C GLU A 46 -25.74 -24.64 -38.31
N ALA A 47 -25.83 -25.88 -37.81
CA ALA A 47 -25.32 -26.29 -36.50
C ALA A 47 -23.83 -26.07 -36.37
N GLY A 48 -23.07 -26.30 -37.44
CA GLY A 48 -21.62 -26.06 -37.50
C GLY A 48 -21.24 -24.58 -37.36
N LEU A 49 -22.04 -23.67 -37.95
CA LEU A 49 -21.84 -22.22 -37.79
C LEU A 49 -22.06 -21.80 -36.35
N VAL A 50 -23.19 -22.19 -35.76
CA VAL A 50 -23.47 -21.88 -34.34
C VAL A 50 -22.43 -22.45 -33.42
N PHE A 51 -22.04 -23.72 -33.61
CA PHE A 51 -21.01 -24.35 -32.78
C PHE A 51 -19.63 -23.70 -32.92
N LEU A 52 -19.28 -23.23 -34.13
CA LEU A 52 -18.01 -22.53 -34.37
C LEU A 52 -17.90 -21.25 -33.57
N ASP A 53 -18.97 -20.46 -33.53
CA ASP A 53 -18.99 -19.19 -32.77
C ASP A 53 -18.92 -19.45 -31.27
N GLU A 54 -19.69 -20.40 -30.73
CA GLU A 54 -19.64 -20.79 -29.33
C GLU A 54 -18.26 -21.37 -28.95
N ALA A 55 -17.66 -22.20 -29.79
CA ALA A 55 -16.34 -22.74 -29.55
C ALA A 55 -15.26 -21.66 -29.50
N ARG A 56 -15.35 -20.65 -30.36
CA ARG A 56 -14.44 -19.48 -30.34
C ARG A 56 -14.57 -18.70 -29.03
N ASP A 57 -15.78 -18.48 -28.57
CA ASP A 57 -16.04 -17.78 -27.32
C ASP A 57 -15.48 -18.56 -26.11
N ILE A 58 -15.68 -19.88 -26.07
CA ILE A 58 -15.11 -20.74 -25.02
C ILE A 58 -13.58 -20.66 -25.02
N LEU A 59 -12.94 -20.77 -26.16
CA LEU A 59 -11.49 -20.68 -26.28
C LEU A 59 -10.98 -19.30 -25.85
N ALA A 60 -11.63 -18.23 -26.28
CA ALA A 60 -11.26 -16.86 -25.87
C ALA A 60 -11.41 -16.64 -24.35
N ARG A 61 -12.46 -17.23 -23.74
CA ARG A 61 -12.64 -17.21 -22.27
C ARG A 61 -11.55 -18.00 -21.56
N THR A 62 -11.17 -19.17 -22.07
CA THR A 62 -10.10 -19.99 -21.51
C THR A 62 -8.75 -19.25 -21.54
N GLU A 63 -8.40 -18.66 -22.67
CA GLU A 63 -7.18 -17.87 -22.81
C GLU A 63 -7.18 -16.65 -21.87
N ARG A 64 -8.33 -15.99 -21.70
CA ARG A 64 -8.48 -14.87 -20.77
C ARG A 64 -8.25 -15.32 -19.33
N ALA A 65 -8.85 -16.45 -18.92
CA ALA A 65 -8.65 -17.03 -17.60
C ALA A 65 -7.18 -17.40 -17.36
N THR A 66 -6.52 -18.04 -18.32
CA THR A 66 -5.10 -18.39 -18.23
C THR A 66 -4.22 -17.15 -18.08
N ARG A 67 -4.47 -16.09 -18.88
CA ARG A 67 -3.76 -14.82 -18.74
C ARG A 67 -3.97 -14.18 -17.37
N LEU A 68 -5.21 -14.19 -16.85
CA LEU A 68 -5.53 -13.62 -15.53
C LEU A 68 -4.77 -14.36 -14.42
N VAL A 69 -4.83 -15.69 -14.38
CA VAL A 69 -4.13 -16.49 -13.37
C VAL A 69 -2.60 -16.27 -13.45
N SER A 70 -2.04 -16.24 -14.67
CA SER A 70 -0.63 -15.93 -14.85
C SER A 70 -0.25 -14.53 -14.34
N ARG A 71 -1.12 -13.53 -14.51
CA ARG A 71 -0.91 -12.17 -14.01
C ARG A 71 -1.00 -12.08 -12.49
N LEU A 72 -1.95 -12.81 -11.89
CA LEU A 72 -2.05 -12.95 -10.43
C LEU A 72 -0.76 -13.54 -9.86
N GLY A 73 -0.24 -14.61 -10.46
CA GLY A 73 1.01 -15.26 -10.03
C GLY A 73 2.25 -14.36 -10.15
N ARG A 74 2.22 -13.32 -11.00
CA ARG A 74 3.29 -12.32 -11.13
C ARG A 74 3.04 -11.03 -10.32
N GLY A 75 1.96 -10.96 -9.54
CA GLY A 75 1.60 -9.77 -8.78
C GLY A 75 1.14 -8.58 -9.65
N GLU A 76 0.73 -8.83 -10.90
CA GLU A 76 0.27 -7.79 -11.84
C GLU A 76 -1.24 -7.54 -11.77
N ALA A 77 -1.96 -8.31 -10.96
CA ALA A 77 -3.38 -8.19 -10.69
C ALA A 77 -3.67 -8.68 -9.26
N GLY A 78 -4.81 -8.31 -8.69
CA GLY A 78 -5.23 -8.70 -7.36
C GLY A 78 -5.41 -7.53 -6.41
N GLN A 79 -5.05 -7.71 -5.14
CA GLN A 79 -5.17 -6.69 -4.10
C GLN A 79 -3.84 -6.52 -3.36
N LEU A 80 -3.52 -5.30 -2.94
CA LEU A 80 -2.43 -4.98 -2.02
C LEU A 80 -3.02 -4.19 -0.85
N ARG A 81 -3.00 -4.78 0.34
CA ARG A 81 -3.56 -4.22 1.57
C ARG A 81 -2.45 -3.55 2.37
N ILE A 82 -2.53 -2.24 2.52
CA ILE A 82 -1.48 -1.40 3.09
C ILE A 82 -2.00 -0.74 4.36
N GLY A 83 -1.40 -1.06 5.51
CA GLY A 83 -1.55 -0.31 6.75
C GLY A 83 -0.63 0.91 6.76
N PHE A 84 -1.09 2.05 7.25
CA PHE A 84 -0.24 3.23 7.41
C PHE A 84 -0.70 4.09 8.59
N THR A 85 0.23 4.79 9.21
CA THR A 85 -0.12 5.74 10.29
C THR A 85 -0.48 7.10 9.73
N THR A 86 -1.34 7.84 10.43
CA THR A 86 -1.84 9.20 10.08
C THR A 86 -0.73 10.17 9.64
N SER A 87 0.49 10.02 10.18
CA SER A 87 1.61 10.91 9.87
C SER A 87 2.31 10.62 8.54
N VAL A 88 2.19 9.41 8.03
CA VAL A 88 2.93 8.97 6.83
C VAL A 88 2.51 9.72 5.56
N PRO A 89 1.21 9.98 5.31
CA PRO A 89 0.78 10.74 4.14
C PRO A 89 1.21 12.22 4.14
N LEU A 90 1.63 12.77 5.29
CA LEU A 90 2.14 14.13 5.37
C LEU A 90 3.50 14.30 4.66
N SER A 91 4.26 13.20 4.53
CA SER A 91 5.42 13.15 3.65
C SER A 91 4.97 12.85 2.20
N PRO A 92 5.54 13.52 1.19
CA PRO A 92 5.20 13.27 -0.21
C PRO A 92 5.64 11.89 -0.72
N THR A 93 6.44 11.16 0.04
CA THR A 93 7.03 9.86 -0.35
C THR A 93 5.96 8.82 -0.59
N LEU A 94 5.05 8.58 0.39
CA LEU A 94 4.02 7.55 0.23
C LEU A 94 3.04 7.88 -0.91
N PRO A 95 2.39 9.06 -0.97
CA PRO A 95 1.45 9.38 -2.04
C PRO A 95 2.06 9.25 -3.43
N ARG A 96 3.32 9.71 -3.63
CA ARG A 96 4.04 9.59 -4.90
C ARG A 96 4.35 8.13 -5.26
N THR A 97 4.74 7.31 -4.27
CA THR A 97 5.02 5.90 -4.48
C THR A 97 3.75 5.14 -4.87
N LEU A 98 2.64 5.37 -4.17
CA LEU A 98 1.35 4.77 -4.49
C LEU A 98 0.86 5.17 -5.90
N MET A 99 1.02 6.44 -6.27
CA MET A 99 0.65 6.91 -7.61
C MET A 99 1.47 6.18 -8.69
N ARG A 100 2.79 6.06 -8.52
CA ARG A 100 3.66 5.34 -9.46
C ARG A 100 3.32 3.84 -9.51
N TYR A 101 3.04 3.24 -8.36
CA TYR A 101 2.64 1.84 -8.27
C TYR A 101 1.34 1.60 -9.05
N ARG A 102 0.32 2.43 -8.82
CA ARG A 102 -0.97 2.35 -9.53
C ARG A 102 -0.83 2.53 -11.06
N GLN A 103 0.07 3.41 -11.51
CA GLN A 103 0.36 3.57 -12.93
C GLN A 103 1.05 2.34 -13.52
N ARG A 104 1.93 1.70 -12.76
CA ARG A 104 2.69 0.52 -13.21
C ARG A 104 1.86 -0.75 -13.16
N TYR A 105 0.96 -0.88 -12.18
CA TYR A 105 0.13 -2.04 -11.92
C TYR A 105 -1.35 -1.65 -11.82
N PRO A 106 -1.99 -1.24 -12.92
CA PRO A 106 -3.35 -0.69 -12.91
C PRO A 106 -4.43 -1.68 -12.48
N ASP A 107 -4.16 -2.98 -12.58
CA ASP A 107 -5.09 -4.05 -12.22
C ASP A 107 -4.83 -4.62 -10.80
N VAL A 108 -3.96 -3.97 -10.02
CA VAL A 108 -3.83 -4.22 -8.58
C VAL A 108 -4.66 -3.19 -7.82
N GLU A 109 -5.66 -3.66 -7.10
CA GLU A 109 -6.47 -2.83 -6.20
C GLU A 109 -5.66 -2.49 -4.95
N LEU A 110 -5.45 -1.19 -4.66
CA LEU A 110 -4.82 -0.73 -3.43
C LEU A 110 -5.89 -0.54 -2.36
N ARG A 111 -5.80 -1.31 -1.26
CA ARG A 111 -6.63 -1.15 -0.07
C ARG A 111 -5.82 -0.50 1.03
N MET A 112 -6.21 0.71 1.39
CA MET A 112 -5.51 1.57 2.34
C MET A 112 -6.21 1.55 3.69
N HIS A 113 -5.47 1.20 4.76
CA HIS A 113 -5.98 1.12 6.13
C HIS A 113 -5.20 2.07 7.04
N GLU A 114 -5.86 3.13 7.51
CA GLU A 114 -5.26 4.04 8.47
C GLU A 114 -5.35 3.45 9.88
N LEU A 115 -4.20 3.04 10.42
CA LEU A 115 -4.07 2.37 11.71
C LEU A 115 -2.85 2.92 12.45
N ASN A 116 -2.88 3.02 13.77
CA ASN A 116 -1.66 3.29 14.53
C ASN A 116 -0.67 2.12 14.45
N SER A 117 0.60 2.36 14.83
CA SER A 117 1.66 1.34 14.69
C SER A 117 1.32 0.02 15.38
N GLN A 118 0.81 0.07 16.59
CA GLN A 118 0.47 -1.13 17.37
C GLN A 118 -0.66 -1.94 16.74
N ARG A 119 -1.68 -1.25 16.18
CA ARG A 119 -2.83 -1.91 15.55
C ARG A 119 -2.53 -2.52 14.18
N GLN A 120 -1.37 -2.23 13.60
CA GLN A 120 -0.94 -2.87 12.34
C GLN A 120 -0.31 -4.25 12.58
N VAL A 121 0.22 -4.52 13.80
CA VAL A 121 1.01 -5.73 14.09
C VAL A 121 0.19 -7.01 13.89
N ALA A 122 -0.97 -7.14 14.54
CA ALA A 122 -1.78 -8.35 14.43
C ALA A 122 -2.26 -8.61 12.99
N PRO A 123 -2.84 -7.63 12.25
CA PRO A 123 -3.22 -7.82 10.85
C PRO A 123 -2.06 -8.18 9.92
N LEU A 124 -0.83 -7.73 10.20
CA LEU A 124 0.35 -8.14 9.42
C LEU A 124 0.71 -9.60 9.68
N LEU A 125 0.67 -10.06 10.93
CA LEU A 125 0.93 -11.47 11.30
C LEU A 125 -0.14 -12.41 10.76
N GLU A 126 -1.40 -11.99 10.78
CA GLU A 126 -2.56 -12.76 10.31
C GLU A 126 -2.71 -12.74 8.79
N GLY A 127 -1.92 -11.91 8.11
CA GLY A 127 -1.99 -11.75 6.66
C GLY A 127 -3.21 -10.94 6.18
N ASP A 128 -3.85 -10.17 7.05
CA ASP A 128 -4.92 -9.21 6.70
C ASP A 128 -4.37 -7.91 6.13
N LEU A 129 -3.11 -7.59 6.42
CA LEU A 129 -2.30 -6.59 5.76
C LEU A 129 -1.11 -7.26 5.08
N ASP A 130 -0.75 -6.78 3.89
CA ASP A 130 0.42 -7.23 3.14
C ASP A 130 1.65 -6.38 3.45
N ILE A 131 1.43 -5.10 3.82
CA ILE A 131 2.48 -4.12 4.12
C ILE A 131 2.00 -3.21 5.24
N GLY A 132 2.90 -2.91 6.19
CA GLY A 132 2.74 -1.88 7.21
C GLY A 132 3.70 -0.71 6.99
N ILE A 133 3.20 0.53 7.04
CA ILE A 133 4.02 1.75 7.01
C ILE A 133 3.75 2.48 8.31
N MET A 134 4.71 2.38 9.24
CA MET A 134 4.47 2.77 10.62
C MET A 134 5.67 3.47 11.25
N ARG A 135 5.44 4.12 12.38
CA ARG A 135 6.53 4.56 13.25
C ARG A 135 7.11 3.37 14.01
N PRO A 136 8.39 3.43 14.42
CA PRO A 136 9.02 2.35 15.19
C PRO A 136 8.14 1.87 16.34
N ALA A 137 7.98 0.56 16.43
CA ALA A 137 7.21 -0.12 17.46
C ALA A 137 7.90 -1.42 17.85
N THR A 138 7.53 -2.02 18.95
CA THR A 138 7.98 -3.37 19.28
C THR A 138 7.31 -4.35 18.33
N LEU A 139 8.13 -5.04 17.52
CA LEU A 139 7.67 -6.06 16.59
C LEU A 139 7.90 -7.44 17.18
N PRO A 140 6.94 -8.36 17.07
CA PRO A 140 7.11 -9.77 17.44
C PRO A 140 7.97 -10.50 16.41
N GLU A 141 8.38 -11.70 16.75
CA GLU A 141 9.03 -12.63 15.82
C GLU A 141 8.13 -12.89 14.59
N GLY A 142 8.73 -12.91 13.42
CA GLY A 142 8.02 -13.10 12.13
C GLY A 142 7.69 -11.82 11.39
N LEU A 143 7.96 -10.64 11.96
CA LEU A 143 7.87 -9.37 11.25
C LEU A 143 9.24 -8.69 11.19
N ASP A 144 9.68 -8.37 9.98
CA ASP A 144 10.86 -7.56 9.72
C ASP A 144 10.46 -6.11 9.42
N ALA A 145 11.35 -5.18 9.73
CA ALA A 145 11.16 -3.77 9.42
C ALA A 145 12.39 -3.17 8.77
N PHE A 146 12.14 -2.30 7.78
CA PHE A 146 13.17 -1.53 7.08
C PHE A 146 12.89 -0.04 7.25
N THR A 147 13.91 0.75 7.52
CA THR A 147 13.76 2.21 7.56
C THR A 147 13.44 2.74 6.15
N LEU A 148 12.21 3.21 5.95
CA LEU A 148 11.74 3.80 4.70
C LEU A 148 12.04 5.29 4.62
N ILE A 149 11.83 6.01 5.72
CA ILE A 149 12.05 7.46 5.83
C ILE A 149 12.76 7.74 7.15
N ARG A 150 13.73 8.65 7.09
CA ARG A 150 14.34 9.26 8.27
C ARG A 150 14.18 10.77 8.16
N GLU A 151 13.59 11.38 9.16
CA GLU A 151 13.32 12.81 9.19
C GLU A 151 13.69 13.43 10.54
N PRO A 152 14.12 14.71 10.58
CA PRO A 152 14.41 15.36 11.84
C PRO A 152 13.16 15.58 12.67
N LEU A 153 13.31 15.57 13.98
CA LEU A 153 12.31 16.10 14.91
C LEU A 153 12.46 17.62 14.96
N MET A 154 11.33 18.30 15.10
CA MET A 154 11.25 19.76 15.23
C MET A 154 10.51 20.14 16.51
N ALA A 155 10.95 21.19 17.14
CA ALA A 155 10.19 21.84 18.20
C ALA A 155 8.96 22.50 17.62
N VAL A 156 7.82 22.29 18.25
CA VAL A 156 6.55 22.94 17.94
C VAL A 156 6.25 23.92 19.06
N VAL A 157 6.18 25.21 18.75
CA VAL A 157 6.05 26.30 19.73
C VAL A 157 5.00 27.28 19.32
N ASN A 158 4.40 27.98 20.30
CA ASN A 158 3.54 29.11 20.00
C ASN A 158 4.38 30.26 19.44
N GLU A 159 3.95 30.83 18.32
CA GLU A 159 4.69 31.92 17.63
C GLU A 159 4.81 33.20 18.47
N GLN A 160 3.80 33.50 19.29
CA GLN A 160 3.78 34.66 20.15
C GLN A 160 4.39 34.38 21.54
N GLY A 161 4.77 33.14 21.81
CA GLY A 161 5.38 32.69 23.05
C GLY A 161 6.88 33.01 23.13
N PRO A 162 7.51 32.73 24.28
CA PRO A 162 8.92 33.06 24.54
C PRO A 162 9.89 32.38 23.57
N LEU A 163 9.51 31.28 22.98
CA LEU A 163 10.34 30.53 22.01
C LEU A 163 9.98 30.85 20.56
N GLY A 164 8.95 31.62 20.29
CA GLY A 164 8.46 31.90 18.93
C GLY A 164 9.29 32.92 18.16
N GLY A 165 9.94 33.87 18.85
CA GLY A 165 10.56 35.07 18.25
C GLY A 165 11.93 34.85 17.59
N SER A 166 12.57 33.70 17.76
CA SER A 166 13.91 33.43 17.22
C SER A 166 13.87 32.34 16.12
N ALA A 167 14.73 32.47 15.09
CA ALA A 167 14.92 31.46 14.05
C ALA A 167 16.05 30.45 14.38
N LEU A 168 16.81 30.68 15.44
CA LEU A 168 17.93 29.81 15.83
C LEU A 168 17.41 28.42 16.26
N PRO A 169 18.14 27.34 16.00
CA PRO A 169 17.80 26.01 16.50
C PRO A 169 17.62 26.01 18.02
N LEU A 170 16.72 25.18 18.52
CA LEU A 170 16.49 24.93 19.94
C LEU A 170 17.20 23.65 20.37
N THR A 171 17.62 23.59 21.63
CA THR A 171 18.07 22.32 22.24
C THR A 171 16.92 21.65 22.99
N LEU A 172 17.02 20.36 23.21
CA LEU A 172 16.05 19.61 24.03
C LEU A 172 16.06 20.09 25.49
N GLU A 173 17.22 20.50 25.99
CA GLU A 173 17.33 21.10 27.34
C GLU A 173 16.53 22.40 27.45
N ALA A 174 16.63 23.26 26.42
CA ALA A 174 15.87 24.52 26.38
C ALA A 174 14.37 24.28 26.30
N LEU A 175 13.94 23.20 25.69
CA LEU A 175 12.53 22.80 25.65
C LEU A 175 12.05 22.16 26.96
N ALA A 176 12.91 21.35 27.62
CA ALA A 176 12.52 20.56 28.81
C ALA A 176 12.04 21.39 30.01
N ILE A 177 12.40 22.68 30.07
CA ILE A 177 11.94 23.59 31.14
C ILE A 177 10.50 24.10 30.92
N HIS A 178 9.92 23.88 29.72
CA HIS A 178 8.57 24.28 29.37
C HIS A 178 7.56 23.14 29.59
N PRO A 179 6.26 23.44 29.77
CA PRO A 179 5.23 22.42 29.77
C PRO A 179 5.09 21.79 28.38
N PHE A 180 4.88 20.47 28.34
CA PHE A 180 4.72 19.71 27.11
C PHE A 180 3.27 19.26 26.89
N VAL A 181 2.83 19.34 25.63
CA VAL A 181 1.65 18.66 25.12
C VAL A 181 2.12 17.55 24.21
N TYR A 182 1.72 16.31 24.48
CA TYR A 182 2.23 15.18 23.69
C TYR A 182 1.19 14.06 23.51
N PHE A 183 1.57 13.00 22.84
CA PHE A 183 0.71 11.83 22.68
C PHE A 183 0.47 11.10 24.00
N SER A 184 -0.76 10.64 24.19
CA SER A 184 -1.07 9.69 25.28
C SER A 184 -0.59 8.27 24.91
N PRO A 185 -0.33 7.41 25.90
CA PRO A 185 -0.03 5.99 25.65
C PRO A 185 -1.09 5.27 24.81
N ALA A 186 -2.37 5.64 25.01
CA ALA A 186 -3.49 5.06 24.27
C ALA A 186 -3.49 5.43 22.76
N ALA A 187 -2.71 6.44 22.33
CA ALA A 187 -2.55 6.75 20.91
C ALA A 187 -1.87 5.63 20.12
N GLY A 188 -1.12 4.75 20.78
CA GLY A 188 -0.48 3.57 20.17
C GLY A 188 0.52 3.92 19.08
N THR A 189 1.13 5.11 19.18
CA THR A 189 2.16 5.58 18.23
C THR A 189 3.54 5.41 18.82
N GLY A 190 4.50 4.91 18.04
CA GLY A 190 5.91 4.81 18.45
C GLY A 190 6.60 6.16 18.68
N LEU A 191 5.94 7.29 18.36
CA LEU A 191 6.49 8.63 18.64
C LEU A 191 6.64 8.91 20.14
N LEU A 192 5.74 8.38 20.98
CA LEU A 192 5.85 8.55 22.41
C LEU A 192 7.09 7.82 22.96
N ASP A 193 7.36 6.61 22.50
CA ASP A 193 8.53 5.85 22.92
C ASP A 193 9.82 6.52 22.47
N GLN A 194 9.85 7.04 21.23
CA GLN A 194 10.97 7.82 20.69
C GLN A 194 11.21 9.10 21.52
N PHE A 195 10.14 9.82 21.86
CA PHE A 195 10.20 11.02 22.69
C PHE A 195 10.78 10.71 24.05
N ASN A 196 10.24 9.70 24.73
CA ASN A 196 10.71 9.30 26.06
C ASN A 196 12.19 8.88 26.03
N ALA A 197 12.60 8.07 25.05
CA ALA A 197 13.98 7.62 24.91
C ALA A 197 14.94 8.79 24.62
N LEU A 198 14.52 9.74 23.79
CA LEU A 198 15.33 10.91 23.42
C LEU A 198 15.64 11.81 24.61
N PHE A 199 14.64 12.07 25.48
CA PHE A 199 14.80 12.87 26.68
C PHE A 199 15.53 12.09 27.78
N ALA A 200 15.18 10.82 28.00
CA ALA A 200 15.84 9.98 28.99
C ALA A 200 17.35 9.82 28.75
N LYS A 201 17.79 9.73 27.50
CA LYS A 201 19.21 9.68 27.10
C LYS A 201 20.01 10.89 27.63
N ARG A 202 19.34 12.04 27.86
CA ARG A 202 19.92 13.28 28.36
C ARG A 202 19.66 13.50 29.85
N GLY A 203 19.04 12.55 30.53
CA GLY A 203 18.63 12.70 31.91
C GLY A 203 17.54 13.77 32.10
N LEU A 204 16.81 14.10 31.03
CA LEU A 204 15.74 15.10 31.07
C LEU A 204 14.40 14.41 31.31
N THR A 205 13.53 15.07 32.08
CA THR A 205 12.15 14.62 32.35
C THR A 205 11.18 15.75 31.99
N PRO A 206 10.66 15.75 30.73
CA PRO A 206 9.68 16.75 30.32
C PRO A 206 8.42 16.73 31.17
N ARG A 207 7.93 17.90 31.56
CA ARG A 207 6.66 18.01 32.28
C ARG A 207 5.48 17.98 31.32
N LEU A 208 4.85 16.80 31.19
CA LEU A 208 3.62 16.64 30.41
C LEU A 208 2.46 17.30 31.17
N VAL A 209 1.83 18.31 30.55
CA VAL A 209 0.66 19.01 31.10
C VAL A 209 -0.62 18.56 30.43
N GLN A 210 -0.52 18.04 29.21
CA GLN A 210 -1.65 17.50 28.48
C GLN A 210 -1.22 16.34 27.59
N GLU A 211 -1.95 15.25 27.65
CA GLU A 211 -1.80 14.08 26.80
C GLU A 211 -3.04 13.96 25.88
N VAL A 212 -2.82 13.68 24.58
CA VAL A 212 -3.89 13.64 23.57
C VAL A 212 -3.68 12.50 22.56
N GLY A 213 -4.74 12.18 21.83
CA GLY A 213 -4.74 11.04 20.91
C GLY A 213 -4.19 11.34 19.51
N GLY A 214 -4.03 12.62 19.12
CA GLY A 214 -3.69 12.95 17.74
C GLY A 214 -2.89 14.23 17.56
N PRO A 215 -2.13 14.35 16.46
CA PRO A 215 -1.21 15.46 16.22
C PRO A 215 -1.93 16.81 16.05
N ASN A 216 -3.09 16.84 15.40
CA ASN A 216 -3.83 18.08 15.20
C ASN A 216 -4.19 18.74 16.55
N THR A 217 -4.58 17.93 17.53
CA THR A 217 -4.89 18.42 18.88
C THR A 217 -3.62 18.90 19.58
N ILE A 218 -2.49 18.20 19.47
CA ILE A 218 -1.20 18.66 20.00
C ILE A 218 -0.90 20.07 19.46
N ILE A 219 -0.91 20.22 18.13
CA ILE A 219 -0.53 21.46 17.44
C ILE A 219 -1.50 22.58 17.82
N SER A 220 -2.81 22.32 17.90
CA SER A 220 -3.81 23.31 18.31
C SER A 220 -3.62 23.78 19.75
N LEU A 221 -3.30 22.89 20.66
CA LEU A 221 -3.05 23.24 22.07
C LEU A 221 -1.75 24.03 22.24
N VAL A 222 -0.72 23.71 21.44
CA VAL A 222 0.49 24.54 21.38
C VAL A 222 0.19 25.91 20.80
N ALA A 223 -0.63 26.01 19.75
CA ALA A 223 -1.10 27.27 19.21
C ALA A 223 -1.82 28.16 20.24
N ALA A 224 -2.58 27.51 21.13
CA ALA A 224 -3.26 28.19 22.25
C ALA A 224 -2.33 28.58 23.41
N GLY A 225 -1.03 28.24 23.34
CA GLY A 225 -0.05 28.58 24.38
C GLY A 225 -0.04 27.63 25.59
N MET A 226 -0.64 26.44 25.49
CA MET A 226 -0.69 25.48 26.60
C MET A 226 0.69 24.89 26.92
N GLY A 227 1.60 24.85 25.94
CA GLY A 227 2.96 24.32 26.12
C GLY A 227 3.71 24.24 24.80
N VAL A 228 4.70 23.38 24.77
CA VAL A 228 5.52 23.05 23.58
C VAL A 228 5.37 21.59 23.22
N SER A 229 5.84 21.22 22.02
CA SER A 229 5.91 19.81 21.61
C SER A 229 7.16 19.56 20.76
N VAL A 230 7.44 18.29 20.49
CA VAL A 230 8.49 17.84 19.57
C VAL A 230 7.87 16.82 18.61
N LEU A 231 7.78 17.15 17.34
CA LEU A 231 7.14 16.34 16.32
C LEU A 231 8.06 16.16 15.09
N PRO A 232 7.90 15.09 14.32
CA PRO A 232 8.59 14.91 13.04
C PRO A 232 8.37 16.07 12.08
N ALA A 233 9.36 16.38 11.26
CA ALA A 233 9.33 17.51 10.34
C ALA A 233 8.16 17.45 9.35
N SER A 234 7.68 16.27 9.00
CA SER A 234 6.51 16.12 8.12
C SER A 234 5.24 16.77 8.67
N PHE A 235 5.13 16.92 9.99
CA PHE A 235 3.96 17.58 10.61
C PHE A 235 3.89 19.08 10.35
N GLN A 236 4.97 19.73 9.88
CA GLN A 236 4.93 21.14 9.49
C GLN A 236 3.95 21.45 8.34
N HIS A 237 3.53 20.41 7.62
CA HIS A 237 2.49 20.55 6.59
C HIS A 237 1.07 20.68 7.16
N ILE A 238 0.90 20.47 8.47
CA ILE A 238 -0.33 20.80 9.19
C ILE A 238 -0.25 22.28 9.57
N LEU A 239 -0.93 23.10 8.78
CA LEU A 239 -0.92 24.55 8.98
C LEU A 239 -2.00 24.95 9.99
N ILE A 240 -1.56 25.46 11.14
CA ILE A 240 -2.42 26.04 12.18
C ILE A 240 -1.81 27.41 12.54
N ASP A 241 -2.63 28.44 12.61
CA ASP A 241 -2.19 29.78 12.96
C ASP A 241 -1.52 29.80 14.34
N ASN A 242 -0.58 30.74 14.54
CA ASN A 242 0.18 30.94 15.79
C ASN A 242 1.09 29.77 16.18
N VAL A 243 1.44 28.88 15.25
CA VAL A 243 2.40 27.80 15.47
C VAL A 243 3.63 27.99 14.61
N ARG A 244 4.78 27.78 15.21
CA ARG A 244 6.07 27.75 14.52
C ARG A 244 6.77 26.43 14.78
N TYR A 245 7.26 25.82 13.69
CA TYR A 245 8.15 24.66 13.73
C TYR A 245 9.60 25.15 13.70
N ARG A 246 10.38 24.78 14.70
CA ARG A 246 11.78 25.20 14.85
C ARG A 246 12.71 24.00 14.79
N PRO A 247 13.83 24.09 14.07
CA PRO A 247 14.85 23.05 14.07
C PRO A 247 15.36 22.78 15.49
N LEU A 248 15.71 21.53 15.76
CA LEU A 248 16.50 21.15 16.91
C LEU A 248 17.99 21.10 16.52
N SER A 249 18.88 21.52 17.42
CA SER A 249 20.32 21.40 17.26
C SER A 249 20.85 20.01 17.57
N ASP A 250 20.03 19.19 18.20
CA ASP A 250 20.34 17.81 18.61
C ASP A 250 20.37 16.89 17.39
N ALA A 251 21.54 16.49 16.94
CA ALA A 251 21.73 15.70 15.71
C ALA A 251 21.07 14.32 15.75
N ASP A 252 20.82 13.76 16.93
CA ASP A 252 20.11 12.50 17.15
C ASP A 252 18.60 12.67 17.36
N ALA A 253 18.09 13.89 17.28
CA ALA A 253 16.66 14.18 17.30
C ALA A 253 16.04 13.86 15.92
N VAL A 254 15.95 12.58 15.61
CA VAL A 254 15.40 12.05 14.35
C VAL A 254 14.28 11.06 14.62
N SER A 255 13.35 10.97 13.70
CA SER A 255 12.28 9.98 13.70
C SER A 255 12.32 9.16 12.42
N GLU A 256 11.93 7.92 12.53
CA GLU A 256 11.90 6.99 11.41
C GLU A 256 10.46 6.58 11.07
N VAL A 257 10.25 6.23 9.82
CA VAL A 257 9.10 5.49 9.33
C VAL A 257 9.62 4.17 8.80
N TRP A 258 9.03 3.08 9.25
CA TRP A 258 9.37 1.73 8.84
C TRP A 258 8.39 1.21 7.81
N LEU A 259 8.92 0.39 6.90
CA LEU A 259 8.19 -0.54 6.07
C LEU A 259 8.32 -1.92 6.71
N THR A 260 7.20 -2.55 7.00
CA THR A 260 7.10 -3.86 7.65
C THR A 260 6.30 -4.81 6.78
#